data_ed7509ea53a55de536533f9504294988
#
_entry.id   ed7509ea53a55de536533f9504294988
#
_cell.length_a   1.000
_cell.length_b   1.000
_cell.length_c   1.000
_cell.angle_alpha   90.00
_cell.angle_beta   90.00
_cell.angle_gamma   90.00
#
_symmetry.space_group_name_H-M   'P 1'
#
loop_
_entity.id
_entity.type
_entity.pdbx_description
1 polymer ?
#
loop_
_entity_poly.entity_id
_entity_poly.type
_entity_poly.pdbx_seq_one_letter_code
_entity_poly.pdbx_strand_id
1 'polypeptide(L)'
;TDTADKIANALEITKQIDKVTSQVIIEARVVEVSENYSKELGFQWNLSVGPVTVNNGGSIYNTSVAMNYPAASANGFALNFAKIAGTPFTLDATLTALEANGNGKILSAPKIATLNNKKARIKQGQEIGYLERDSAGGSSVKFKDVDLLLEVTPHVTPDNRISMDIVIQKNDVTDFIDGVPIISTNEAQTQLLVNDGDTIVIGGIIKSSTTNKKEAFPGLHQIPVLGWLFQSNLEEADSNELLIFMNPKIVQLEQR
;
A
#
# COMPACT_ATOMS: atom_id res chain seq x y z
N THR A 1 65.11 -21.41 -21.99
CA THR A 1 65.55 -21.94 -20.69
C THR A 1 65.53 -20.83 -19.66
N ASP A 2 64.47 -20.75 -18.90
CA ASP A 2 64.37 -19.79 -17.81
C ASP A 2 64.94 -20.37 -16.52
N THR A 3 65.49 -19.53 -15.65
CA THR A 3 66.01 -19.94 -14.36
C THR A 3 64.92 -20.52 -13.46
N ALA A 4 65.22 -21.53 -12.63
CA ALA A 4 64.29 -22.23 -11.74
C ALA A 4 63.47 -21.24 -10.89
N ASP A 5 64.07 -20.14 -10.47
CA ASP A 5 63.43 -19.09 -9.65
C ASP A 5 62.30 -18.35 -10.42
N LYS A 6 62.49 -18.13 -11.72
CA LYS A 6 61.44 -17.49 -12.55
C LYS A 6 60.27 -18.43 -12.82
N ILE A 7 60.51 -19.73 -12.92
CA ILE A 7 59.46 -20.74 -13.07
C ILE A 7 58.69 -20.88 -11.74
N ALA A 8 59.36 -20.85 -10.59
CA ALA A 8 58.71 -20.88 -9.29
C ALA A 8 57.81 -19.65 -9.09
N ASN A 9 58.31 -18.45 -9.40
CA ASN A 9 57.52 -17.22 -9.33
C ASN A 9 56.31 -17.24 -10.30
N ALA A 10 56.52 -17.75 -11.53
CA ALA A 10 55.42 -17.88 -12.51
C ALA A 10 54.36 -18.87 -12.03
N LEU A 11 54.74 -20.00 -11.41
CA LEU A 11 53.82 -20.96 -10.81
C LEU A 11 53.02 -20.36 -9.64
N GLU A 12 53.69 -19.55 -8.80
CA GLU A 12 53.05 -18.87 -7.69
C GLU A 12 52.02 -17.82 -8.17
N ILE A 13 52.36 -17.03 -9.17
CA ILE A 13 51.46 -16.09 -9.83
C ILE A 13 50.29 -16.84 -10.48
N THR A 14 50.56 -17.96 -11.18
CA THR A 14 49.49 -18.76 -11.79
C THR A 14 48.51 -19.30 -10.74
N LYS A 15 49.00 -19.79 -9.59
CA LYS A 15 48.13 -20.24 -8.47
C LYS A 15 47.31 -19.11 -7.84
N GLN A 16 47.81 -17.88 -7.86
CA GLN A 16 47.07 -16.73 -7.37
C GLN A 16 45.97 -16.27 -8.34
N ILE A 17 46.18 -16.50 -9.65
CA ILE A 17 45.24 -16.12 -10.73
C ILE A 17 44.21 -17.23 -10.96
N ASP A 18 44.61 -18.49 -10.87
CA ASP A 18 43.74 -19.65 -11.10
C ASP A 18 42.89 -19.95 -9.85
N LYS A 19 42.01 -19.00 -9.52
CA LYS A 19 41.00 -19.17 -8.48
C LYS A 19 39.68 -19.55 -9.11
N VAL A 20 39.01 -20.55 -8.54
CA VAL A 20 37.68 -20.95 -8.92
C VAL A 20 36.74 -19.75 -8.73
N THR A 21 35.97 -19.44 -9.76
CA THR A 21 34.98 -18.34 -9.70
C THR A 21 33.93 -18.64 -8.62
N SER A 22 33.86 -17.80 -7.60
CA SER A 22 32.91 -17.94 -6.51
C SER A 22 31.49 -17.77 -7.04
N GLN A 23 30.58 -18.55 -6.52
CA GLN A 23 29.13 -18.38 -6.71
C GLN A 23 28.56 -17.57 -5.55
N VAL A 24 27.64 -16.67 -5.85
CA VAL A 24 26.94 -15.86 -4.84
C VAL A 24 25.47 -16.19 -4.91
N ILE A 25 24.88 -16.52 -3.76
CA ILE A 25 23.44 -16.65 -3.58
C ILE A 25 22.95 -15.34 -2.99
N ILE A 26 21.97 -14.74 -3.61
CA ILE A 26 21.36 -13.49 -3.18
C ILE A 26 19.90 -13.76 -2.83
N GLU A 27 19.50 -13.44 -1.61
CA GLU A 27 18.13 -13.49 -1.14
C GLU A 27 17.66 -12.07 -0.83
N ALA A 28 16.63 -11.61 -1.52
CA ALA A 28 15.95 -10.37 -1.19
C ALA A 28 14.66 -10.69 -0.41
N ARG A 29 14.23 -9.78 0.46
CA ARG A 29 12.95 -9.83 1.15
C ARG A 29 12.28 -8.47 1.06
N VAL A 30 11.15 -8.44 0.40
CA VAL A 30 10.28 -7.28 0.29
C VAL A 30 9.13 -7.48 1.26
N VAL A 31 9.06 -6.66 2.28
CA VAL A 31 8.01 -6.68 3.29
C VAL A 31 7.14 -5.45 3.09
N GLU A 32 5.87 -5.65 2.91
CA GLU A 32 4.87 -4.59 2.80
C GLU A 32 3.85 -4.78 3.92
N VAL A 33 3.61 -3.72 4.66
CA VAL A 33 2.62 -3.67 5.74
C VAL A 33 1.64 -2.55 5.43
N SER A 34 0.36 -2.86 5.46
CA SER A 34 -0.73 -1.90 5.30
C SER A 34 -1.60 -1.89 6.55
N GLU A 35 -1.87 -0.71 7.07
CA GLU A 35 -2.77 -0.48 8.18
C GLU A 35 -3.83 0.54 7.76
N ASN A 36 -5.10 0.17 7.86
CA ASN A 36 -6.22 1.03 7.53
C ASN A 36 -7.10 1.17 8.77
N TYR A 37 -7.36 2.40 9.15
CA TYR A 37 -8.26 2.74 10.24
C TYR A 37 -9.31 3.72 9.73
N SER A 38 -10.58 3.44 10.00
CA SER A 38 -11.70 4.32 9.68
C SER A 38 -12.66 4.40 10.86
N LYS A 39 -13.00 5.62 11.26
CA LYS A 39 -13.98 5.90 12.29
C LYS A 39 -14.92 6.98 11.82
N GLU A 40 -16.19 6.65 11.81
CA GLU A 40 -17.26 7.55 11.42
C GLU A 40 -18.29 7.67 12.53
N LEU A 41 -18.72 8.89 12.79
CA LEU A 41 -19.82 9.19 13.71
C LEU A 41 -20.71 10.26 13.06
N GLY A 42 -21.99 9.98 12.93
CA GLY A 42 -22.93 10.90 12.33
C GLY A 42 -24.30 10.93 13.00
N PHE A 43 -24.95 12.06 12.93
CA PHE A 43 -26.30 12.27 13.43
C PHE A 43 -27.25 12.75 12.35
N GLN A 44 -28.47 12.23 12.39
CA GLN A 44 -29.57 12.69 11.56
C GLN A 44 -30.74 13.11 12.45
N TRP A 45 -31.27 14.27 12.16
CA TRP A 45 -32.46 14.79 12.83
C TRP A 45 -33.54 15.09 11.81
N ASN A 46 -34.75 14.64 12.06
CA ASN A 46 -35.92 15.03 11.28
C ASN A 46 -36.99 15.54 12.24
N LEU A 47 -37.24 16.83 12.17
CA LEU A 47 -38.33 17.47 12.87
C LEU A 47 -39.47 17.73 11.87
N SER A 48 -40.58 17.04 12.00
CA SER A 48 -41.76 17.29 11.19
C SER A 48 -42.90 17.85 12.03
N VAL A 49 -43.56 18.84 11.45
CA VAL A 49 -44.80 19.43 11.99
C VAL A 49 -45.95 18.85 11.18
N GLY A 50 -46.81 18.05 11.80
CA GLY A 50 -47.98 17.45 11.19
C GLY A 50 -49.02 18.51 10.79
N PRO A 51 -50.08 18.13 10.04
CA PRO A 51 -51.08 19.08 9.58
C PRO A 51 -51.74 19.78 10.75
N VAL A 52 -51.55 21.08 10.84
CA VAL A 52 -52.34 21.94 11.74
C VAL A 52 -53.67 22.23 11.05
N THR A 53 -54.73 21.62 11.55
CA THR A 53 -56.08 21.96 11.08
C THR A 53 -56.52 23.28 11.73
N VAL A 54 -56.68 24.31 10.95
CA VAL A 54 -57.31 25.55 11.41
C VAL A 54 -58.83 25.38 11.32
N ASN A 55 -59.58 25.97 12.27
CA ASN A 55 -61.03 25.85 12.44
C ASN A 55 -61.93 26.15 11.24
N ASN A 56 -61.40 26.27 10.02
CA ASN A 56 -62.15 26.50 8.79
C ASN A 56 -61.91 25.44 7.71
N GLY A 57 -61.51 24.22 8.08
CA GLY A 57 -61.40 23.11 7.11
C GLY A 57 -60.22 23.17 6.13
N GLY A 58 -59.30 24.07 6.29
CA GLY A 58 -58.05 24.15 5.51
C GLY A 58 -56.90 23.46 6.20
N SER A 59 -56.29 22.48 5.55
CA SER A 59 -55.01 21.90 6.02
C SER A 59 -53.90 22.88 5.69
N ILE A 60 -53.18 23.35 6.69
CA ILE A 60 -51.99 24.14 6.52
C ILE A 60 -50.78 23.20 6.63
N TYR A 61 -50.07 23.10 5.55
CA TYR A 61 -48.73 22.58 5.24
C TYR A 61 -48.03 21.71 6.28
N ASN A 62 -47.62 20.51 5.86
CA ASN A 62 -46.57 19.75 6.51
C ASN A 62 -45.24 20.46 6.28
N THR A 63 -44.60 20.93 7.32
CA THR A 63 -43.28 21.51 7.24
C THR A 63 -42.34 20.54 7.96
N SER A 64 -41.32 20.06 7.26
CA SER A 64 -40.24 19.26 7.88
C SER A 64 -38.90 20.01 7.77
N VAL A 65 -38.15 20.01 8.84
CA VAL A 65 -36.78 20.46 8.87
C VAL A 65 -35.92 19.21 9.15
N ALA A 66 -35.09 18.88 8.19
CA ALA A 66 -34.18 17.74 8.31
C ALA A 66 -32.73 18.22 8.32
N MET A 67 -31.95 17.70 9.25
CA MET A 67 -30.49 17.82 9.25
C MET A 67 -29.92 16.43 9.07
N ASN A 68 -29.26 16.20 7.94
CA ASN A 68 -28.72 14.91 7.57
C ASN A 68 -27.19 14.97 7.54
N TYR A 69 -26.57 14.45 8.58
CA TYR A 69 -25.12 14.23 8.66
C TYR A 69 -24.85 12.76 9.01
N PRO A 70 -25.29 11.79 8.16
CA PRO A 70 -25.06 10.38 8.44
C PRO A 70 -23.58 10.03 8.25
N ALA A 71 -23.09 9.01 8.95
CA ALA A 71 -21.91 8.31 8.55
C ALA A 71 -22.18 7.52 7.26
N ALA A 72 -21.24 7.52 6.30
CA ALA A 72 -21.48 7.04 4.94
C ALA A 72 -21.78 5.52 4.86
N SER A 73 -21.30 4.72 5.83
CA SER A 73 -21.36 3.26 5.78
C SER A 73 -21.97 2.61 7.02
N ALA A 74 -22.81 3.30 7.77
CA ALA A 74 -23.07 2.96 9.14
C ALA A 74 -24.22 2.02 9.40
N ASN A 75 -24.02 1.15 10.39
CA ASN A 75 -25.09 0.58 11.17
C ASN A 75 -25.65 1.67 12.09
N GLY A 76 -26.90 2.07 11.86
CA GLY A 76 -27.53 3.13 12.61
C GLY A 76 -28.38 2.64 13.75
N PHE A 77 -28.35 3.35 14.87
CA PHE A 77 -29.31 3.21 15.94
C PHE A 77 -30.34 4.34 15.83
N ALA A 78 -31.56 4.01 15.43
CA ALA A 78 -32.64 4.97 15.27
C ALA A 78 -33.45 5.11 16.55
N LEU A 79 -33.56 6.33 17.06
CA LEU A 79 -34.47 6.69 18.14
C LEU A 79 -35.63 7.49 17.54
N ASN A 80 -36.79 6.86 17.46
CA ASN A 80 -38.00 7.53 17.03
C ASN A 80 -38.71 8.08 18.28
N PHE A 81 -38.64 9.38 18.45
CA PHE A 81 -39.43 10.07 19.46
C PHE A 81 -40.81 10.39 18.90
N ALA A 82 -41.73 9.45 18.99
CA ALA A 82 -43.09 9.64 18.56
C ALA A 82 -43.75 10.76 19.38
N LYS A 83 -44.31 11.74 18.65
CA LYS A 83 -45.23 12.77 19.11
C LYS A 83 -44.94 13.31 20.52
N ILE A 84 -44.39 14.50 20.57
CA ILE A 84 -44.40 15.28 21.83
C ILE A 84 -45.85 15.44 22.25
N ALA A 85 -46.23 14.88 23.42
CA ALA A 85 -47.60 14.75 23.86
C ALA A 85 -48.40 16.07 23.73
N GLY A 86 -49.48 16.06 22.93
CA GLY A 86 -50.37 17.21 22.76
C GLY A 86 -49.94 18.20 21.67
N THR A 87 -48.85 17.95 20.92
CA THR A 87 -48.38 18.82 19.83
C THR A 87 -48.31 18.08 18.48
N PRO A 88 -48.45 18.76 17.34
CA PRO A 88 -48.31 18.15 16.02
C PRO A 88 -46.81 17.90 15.64
N PHE A 89 -45.89 17.93 16.56
CA PHE A 89 -44.45 17.75 16.32
C PHE A 89 -44.05 16.29 16.44
N THR A 90 -43.33 15.76 15.46
CA THR A 90 -42.62 14.50 15.52
C THR A 90 -41.12 14.77 15.36
N LEU A 91 -40.32 14.19 16.23
CA LEU A 91 -38.87 14.26 16.21
C LEU A 91 -38.31 12.86 16.02
N ASP A 92 -37.57 12.66 14.93
CA ASP A 92 -36.81 11.44 14.68
C ASP A 92 -35.32 11.76 14.77
N ALA A 93 -34.58 10.96 15.54
CA ALA A 93 -33.13 11.07 15.66
C ALA A 93 -32.50 9.74 15.33
N THR A 94 -31.49 9.75 14.47
CA THR A 94 -30.71 8.57 14.13
C THR A 94 -29.24 8.84 14.38
N LEU A 95 -28.63 7.99 15.20
CA LEU A 95 -27.19 7.93 15.41
C LEU A 95 -26.62 6.86 14.49
N THR A 96 -25.63 7.23 13.69
CA THR A 96 -24.87 6.32 12.84
C THR A 96 -23.42 6.30 13.29
N ALA A 97 -22.86 5.12 13.51
CA ALA A 97 -21.48 4.95 13.93
C ALA A 97 -20.84 3.73 13.25
N LEU A 98 -19.62 3.90 12.78
CA LEU A 98 -18.78 2.84 12.23
C LEU A 98 -17.36 2.99 12.77
N GLU A 99 -16.76 1.88 13.14
CA GLU A 99 -15.33 1.78 13.40
C GLU A 99 -14.81 0.53 12.69
N ALA A 100 -13.83 0.70 11.80
CA ALA A 100 -13.20 -0.37 11.05
C ALA A 100 -11.68 -0.28 11.20
N ASN A 101 -11.04 -1.45 11.39
CA ASN A 101 -9.59 -1.58 11.48
C ASN A 101 -9.16 -2.78 10.64
N GLY A 102 -8.20 -2.59 9.76
CA GLY A 102 -7.66 -3.62 8.86
C GLY A 102 -6.15 -3.59 8.82
N ASN A 103 -5.53 -4.77 8.96
CA ASN A 103 -4.08 -4.94 8.86
C ASN A 103 -3.77 -5.95 7.78
N GLY A 104 -2.87 -5.60 6.87
CA GLY A 104 -2.35 -6.47 5.82
C GLY A 104 -0.84 -6.60 5.88
N LYS A 105 -0.30 -7.81 5.62
CA LYS A 105 1.13 -8.01 5.49
C LYS A 105 1.42 -8.89 4.29
N ILE A 106 2.27 -8.41 3.39
CA ILE A 106 2.76 -9.16 2.24
C ILE A 106 4.26 -9.35 2.41
N LEU A 107 4.74 -10.58 2.20
CA LEU A 107 6.15 -10.92 2.21
C LEU A 107 6.49 -11.60 0.89
N SER A 108 7.40 -11.01 0.12
CA SER A 108 7.96 -11.59 -1.10
C SER A 108 9.47 -11.81 -0.91
N ALA A 109 9.95 -13.02 -1.17
CA ALA A 109 11.32 -13.41 -0.93
C ALA A 109 11.97 -14.07 -2.17
N PRO A 110 12.31 -13.31 -3.22
CA PRO A 110 13.01 -13.85 -4.38
C PRO A 110 14.45 -14.25 -4.00
N LYS A 111 14.90 -15.37 -4.55
CA LYS A 111 16.25 -15.92 -4.32
C LYS A 111 16.86 -16.34 -5.64
N ILE A 112 18.10 -15.93 -5.88
CA ILE A 112 18.84 -16.25 -7.10
C ILE A 112 20.29 -16.52 -6.78
N ALA A 113 20.90 -17.43 -7.56
CA ALA A 113 22.34 -17.73 -7.49
C ALA A 113 22.98 -17.34 -8.82
N THR A 114 24.16 -16.73 -8.74
CA THR A 114 24.94 -16.35 -9.92
C THR A 114 26.45 -16.44 -9.63
N LEU A 115 27.25 -16.44 -10.69
CA LEU A 115 28.70 -16.38 -10.58
C LEU A 115 29.14 -14.92 -10.31
N ASN A 116 30.32 -14.79 -9.72
CA ASN A 116 30.99 -13.50 -9.55
C ASN A 116 31.05 -12.72 -10.89
N ASN A 117 30.71 -11.42 -10.88
CA ASN A 117 30.68 -10.52 -12.04
C ASN A 117 29.67 -10.94 -13.15
N LYS A 118 28.68 -11.77 -12.82
CA LYS A 118 27.62 -12.14 -13.76
C LYS A 118 26.28 -11.59 -13.33
N LYS A 119 25.63 -10.88 -14.25
CA LYS A 119 24.28 -10.38 -14.07
C LYS A 119 23.30 -11.53 -14.01
N ALA A 120 22.43 -11.52 -13.04
CA ALA A 120 21.32 -12.45 -12.89
C ALA A 120 20.00 -11.72 -12.70
N ARG A 121 18.92 -12.34 -13.17
CA ARG A 121 17.59 -11.76 -13.15
C ARG A 121 16.56 -12.84 -12.79
N ILE A 122 15.70 -12.57 -11.85
CA ILE A 122 14.52 -13.36 -11.55
C ILE A 122 13.29 -12.47 -11.64
N LYS A 123 12.26 -12.95 -12.32
CA LYS A 123 10.99 -12.26 -12.54
C LYS A 123 9.85 -13.21 -12.21
N GLN A 124 8.89 -12.76 -11.40
CA GLN A 124 7.68 -13.50 -11.06
C GLN A 124 6.48 -12.56 -11.14
N GLY A 125 5.48 -12.92 -11.90
CA GLY A 125 4.30 -12.09 -12.05
C GLY A 125 3.33 -12.62 -13.08
N GLN A 126 2.45 -11.74 -13.53
CA GLN A 126 1.46 -11.97 -14.57
C GLN A 126 1.38 -10.77 -15.50
N GLU A 127 0.88 -11.00 -16.71
CA GLU A 127 0.57 -9.93 -17.66
C GLU A 127 -0.94 -9.68 -17.63
N ILE A 128 -1.33 -8.41 -17.54
CA ILE A 128 -2.73 -8.01 -17.58
C ILE A 128 -3.02 -7.40 -18.94
N GLY A 129 -3.97 -8.01 -19.67
CA GLY A 129 -4.47 -7.49 -20.93
C GLY A 129 -5.51 -6.40 -20.72
N TYR A 130 -5.40 -5.30 -21.45
CA TYR A 130 -6.41 -4.26 -21.53
C TYR A 130 -6.66 -3.84 -22.97
N LEU A 131 -7.85 -3.30 -23.22
CA LEU A 131 -8.24 -2.86 -24.56
C LEU A 131 -7.81 -1.40 -24.78
N GLU A 132 -6.95 -1.16 -25.73
CA GLU A 132 -6.62 0.16 -26.24
C GLU A 132 -7.48 0.45 -27.47
N ARG A 133 -8.21 1.56 -27.45
CA ARG A 133 -8.99 2.03 -28.60
C ARG A 133 -8.18 3.00 -29.43
N ASP A 134 -8.04 2.71 -30.71
CA ASP A 134 -7.40 3.61 -31.65
C ASP A 134 -8.41 4.71 -32.09
N SER A 135 -7.89 5.88 -32.41
CA SER A 135 -8.66 7.02 -32.93
C SER A 135 -9.41 6.71 -34.23
N ALA A 136 -9.06 5.64 -34.93
CA ALA A 136 -9.73 5.13 -36.13
C ALA A 136 -10.87 4.12 -35.85
N GLY A 137 -11.22 3.87 -34.58
CA GLY A 137 -12.30 2.97 -34.17
C GLY A 137 -11.92 1.50 -34.05
N GLY A 138 -10.64 1.16 -34.24
CA GLY A 138 -10.07 -0.16 -33.96
C GLY A 138 -9.82 -0.36 -32.46
N SER A 139 -9.94 -1.61 -31.98
CA SER A 139 -9.49 -1.97 -30.61
C SER A 139 -8.38 -2.99 -30.70
N SER A 140 -7.28 -2.76 -29.96
CA SER A 140 -6.18 -3.71 -29.82
C SER A 140 -6.00 -4.10 -28.36
N VAL A 141 -5.64 -5.36 -28.10
CA VAL A 141 -5.29 -5.82 -26.76
C VAL A 141 -3.84 -5.48 -26.50
N LYS A 142 -3.58 -4.72 -25.44
CA LYS A 142 -2.24 -4.47 -24.90
C LYS A 142 -2.05 -5.26 -23.62
N PHE A 143 -0.82 -5.67 -23.36
CA PHE A 143 -0.44 -6.35 -22.13
C PHE A 143 0.47 -5.45 -21.30
N LYS A 144 0.28 -5.50 -20.00
CA LYS A 144 1.11 -4.80 -19.02
C LYS A 144 1.59 -5.77 -17.95
N ASP A 145 2.89 -5.75 -17.70
CA ASP A 145 3.53 -6.57 -16.67
C ASP A 145 3.14 -6.11 -15.27
N VAL A 146 2.74 -7.07 -14.44
CA VAL A 146 2.52 -6.93 -13.01
C VAL A 146 3.38 -7.98 -12.33
N ASP A 147 4.57 -7.57 -11.91
CA ASP A 147 5.61 -8.50 -11.52
C ASP A 147 6.50 -7.98 -10.40
N LEU A 148 7.15 -8.94 -9.74
CA LEU A 148 8.31 -8.73 -8.89
C LEU A 148 9.55 -9.09 -9.72
N LEU A 149 10.43 -8.12 -9.90
CA LEU A 149 11.72 -8.26 -10.59
C LEU A 149 12.85 -8.02 -9.59
N LEU A 150 13.79 -8.94 -9.54
CA LEU A 150 15.10 -8.75 -8.91
C LEU A 150 16.18 -8.96 -9.98
N GLU A 151 17.00 -7.95 -10.18
CA GLU A 151 18.17 -7.99 -11.02
C GLU A 151 19.39 -7.63 -10.18
N VAL A 152 20.45 -8.43 -10.26
CA VAL A 152 21.63 -8.24 -9.45
C VAL A 152 22.90 -8.64 -10.19
N THR A 153 23.97 -7.86 -9.97
CA THR A 153 25.33 -8.17 -10.44
C THR A 153 26.25 -8.12 -9.23
N PRO A 154 26.66 -9.28 -8.67
CA PRO A 154 27.56 -9.31 -7.54
C PRO A 154 29.02 -9.23 -7.97
N HIS A 155 29.84 -8.57 -7.15
CA HIS A 155 31.28 -8.54 -7.27
C HIS A 155 31.90 -8.90 -5.90
N VAL A 156 32.58 -10.05 -5.82
CA VAL A 156 33.26 -10.51 -4.61
C VAL A 156 34.62 -9.85 -4.52
N THR A 157 34.88 -9.14 -3.44
CA THR A 157 36.13 -8.46 -3.18
C THR A 157 37.13 -9.41 -2.51
N PRO A 158 38.46 -9.16 -2.59
CA PRO A 158 39.50 -10.05 -1.99
C PRO A 158 39.39 -10.24 -0.47
N ASP A 159 38.69 -9.32 0.22
CA ASP A 159 38.44 -9.36 1.67
C ASP A 159 37.10 -10.05 2.02
N ASN A 160 36.55 -10.87 1.11
CA ASN A 160 35.31 -11.63 1.26
C ASN A 160 34.09 -10.77 1.52
N ARG A 161 34.05 -9.52 1.03
CA ARG A 161 32.87 -8.72 0.96
C ARG A 161 32.25 -8.81 -0.43
N ILE A 162 30.97 -8.49 -0.53
CA ILE A 162 30.23 -8.57 -1.78
C ILE A 162 29.73 -7.16 -2.11
N SER A 163 30.26 -6.58 -3.19
CA SER A 163 29.69 -5.38 -3.83
C SER A 163 28.61 -5.83 -4.80
N MET A 164 27.46 -5.19 -4.78
CA MET A 164 26.34 -5.58 -5.64
C MET A 164 25.68 -4.37 -6.26
N ASP A 165 25.47 -4.44 -7.58
CA ASP A 165 24.55 -3.56 -8.30
C ASP A 165 23.19 -4.24 -8.31
N ILE A 166 22.16 -3.57 -7.78
CA ILE A 166 20.85 -4.16 -7.53
C ILE A 166 19.78 -3.28 -8.14
N VAL A 167 18.84 -3.92 -8.85
CA VAL A 167 17.56 -3.34 -9.24
C VAL A 167 16.46 -4.27 -8.73
N ILE A 168 15.57 -3.75 -7.91
CA ILE A 168 14.36 -4.45 -7.45
C ILE A 168 13.16 -3.62 -7.81
N GLN A 169 12.18 -4.26 -8.46
CA GLN A 169 10.95 -3.62 -8.91
C GLN A 169 9.78 -4.50 -8.54
N LYS A 170 8.74 -3.91 -7.98
CA LYS A 170 7.47 -4.55 -7.67
C LYS A 170 6.34 -3.74 -8.28
N ASN A 171 5.58 -4.37 -9.16
CA ASN A 171 4.41 -3.82 -9.80
C ASN A 171 3.17 -4.53 -9.27
N ASP A 172 2.19 -3.77 -8.79
CA ASP A 172 0.90 -4.30 -8.33
C ASP A 172 -0.25 -3.56 -9.01
N VAL A 173 -1.36 -4.27 -9.27
CA VAL A 173 -2.60 -3.62 -9.72
C VAL A 173 -3.31 -3.05 -8.50
N THR A 174 -3.58 -1.76 -8.54
CA THR A 174 -4.31 -1.07 -7.48
C THR A 174 -5.78 -0.95 -7.79
N ASP A 175 -6.14 -0.71 -9.05
CA ASP A 175 -7.53 -0.48 -9.46
C ASP A 175 -7.67 -0.60 -10.99
N PHE A 176 -8.91 -0.48 -11.50
CA PHE A 176 -9.23 -0.41 -12.92
C PHE A 176 -10.09 0.81 -13.19
N ILE A 177 -9.71 1.64 -14.15
CA ILE A 177 -10.53 2.73 -14.69
C ILE A 177 -10.89 2.42 -16.13
N ASP A 178 -12.19 2.31 -16.43
CA ASP A 178 -12.72 1.99 -17.76
C ASP A 178 -12.08 0.74 -18.41
N GLY A 179 -11.75 -0.26 -17.58
CA GLY A 179 -11.10 -1.49 -18.02
C GLY A 179 -9.58 -1.38 -18.25
N VAL A 180 -8.98 -0.24 -17.93
CA VAL A 180 -7.52 -0.03 -17.96
C VAL A 180 -6.96 -0.20 -16.54
N PRO A 181 -5.95 -1.07 -16.32
CA PRO A 181 -5.38 -1.28 -15.00
C PRO A 181 -4.53 -0.08 -14.55
N ILE A 182 -4.73 0.34 -13.30
CA ILE A 182 -3.84 1.26 -12.61
C ILE A 182 -2.77 0.43 -11.92
N ILE A 183 -1.50 0.69 -12.24
CA ILE A 183 -0.37 -0.07 -11.71
C ILE A 183 0.43 0.82 -10.75
N SER A 184 0.57 0.35 -9.51
CA SER A 184 1.51 0.89 -8.55
C SER A 184 2.87 0.25 -8.79
N THR A 185 3.89 1.07 -8.96
CA THR A 185 5.28 0.63 -9.17
C THR A 185 6.14 1.10 -8.02
N ASN A 186 6.80 0.13 -7.35
CA ASN A 186 7.83 0.38 -6.36
C ASN A 186 9.16 -0.11 -6.93
N GLU A 187 10.12 0.79 -7.11
CA GLU A 187 11.43 0.48 -7.69
C GLU A 187 12.54 1.04 -6.80
N ALA A 188 13.56 0.24 -6.58
CA ALA A 188 14.80 0.66 -5.91
C ALA A 188 16.00 0.20 -6.75
N GLN A 189 16.88 1.14 -7.08
CA GLN A 189 18.15 0.89 -7.74
C GLN A 189 19.27 1.42 -6.87
N THR A 190 20.25 0.58 -6.55
CA THR A 190 21.34 0.95 -5.65
C THR A 190 22.57 0.07 -5.84
N GLN A 191 23.70 0.57 -5.38
CA GLN A 191 24.95 -0.17 -5.26
C GLN A 191 25.34 -0.26 -3.78
N LEU A 192 25.67 -1.46 -3.31
CA LEU A 192 25.94 -1.75 -1.91
C LEU A 192 27.19 -2.62 -1.75
N LEU A 193 27.88 -2.46 -0.61
CA LEU A 193 28.95 -3.34 -0.17
C LEU A 193 28.57 -3.99 1.15
N VAL A 194 28.51 -5.32 1.20
CA VAL A 194 28.00 -6.12 2.35
C VAL A 194 28.96 -7.23 2.67
N ASN A 195 29.09 -7.60 3.95
CA ASN A 195 29.83 -8.77 4.35
C ASN A 195 29.07 -10.05 3.97
N ASP A 196 29.81 -11.16 3.80
CA ASP A 196 29.24 -12.46 3.49
C ASP A 196 28.25 -12.91 4.57
N GLY A 197 26.99 -13.18 4.16
CA GLY A 197 25.92 -13.68 5.03
C GLY A 197 25.20 -12.62 5.87
N ASP A 198 25.61 -11.35 5.85
CA ASP A 198 24.92 -10.29 6.58
C ASP A 198 23.60 -9.92 5.90
N THR A 199 22.62 -9.56 6.72
CA THR A 199 21.35 -9.01 6.22
C THR A 199 21.35 -7.50 6.41
N ILE A 200 21.13 -6.77 5.32
CA ILE A 200 21.04 -5.31 5.34
C ILE A 200 19.68 -4.84 4.87
N VAL A 201 19.30 -3.65 5.31
CA VAL A 201 18.16 -2.91 4.77
C VAL A 201 18.66 -2.06 3.60
N ILE A 202 18.14 -2.32 2.40
CA ILE A 202 18.45 -1.52 1.20
C ILE A 202 17.75 -0.16 1.29
N GLY A 203 16.50 -0.18 1.75
CA GLY A 203 15.68 1.01 1.84
C GLY A 203 14.25 0.67 2.18
N GLY A 204 13.44 1.70 2.24
CA GLY A 204 12.01 1.56 2.50
C GLY A 204 11.26 2.84 2.13
N ILE A 205 9.95 2.70 1.98
CA ILE A 205 9.02 3.77 1.69
C ILE A 205 7.92 3.69 2.73
N ILE A 206 7.68 4.78 3.43
CA ILE A 206 6.54 4.91 4.34
C ILE A 206 5.60 5.96 3.74
N LYS A 207 4.35 5.55 3.53
CA LYS A 207 3.30 6.44 3.07
C LYS A 207 2.20 6.43 4.10
N SER A 208 1.96 7.57 4.75
CA SER A 208 0.86 7.74 5.69
C SER A 208 -0.06 8.86 5.21
N SER A 209 -1.35 8.60 5.26
CA SER A 209 -2.40 9.56 4.93
C SER A 209 -3.40 9.60 6.07
N THR A 210 -3.70 10.79 6.56
CA THR A 210 -4.73 10.98 7.58
C THR A 210 -5.72 11.99 7.07
N THR A 211 -6.98 11.60 7.01
CA THR A 211 -8.10 12.43 6.57
C THR A 211 -9.04 12.65 7.75
N ASN A 212 -9.19 13.90 8.15
CA ASN A 212 -10.19 14.30 9.15
C ASN A 212 -11.22 15.19 8.47
N LYS A 213 -12.43 14.68 8.32
CA LYS A 213 -13.53 15.42 7.73
C LYS A 213 -14.59 15.68 8.79
N LYS A 214 -14.94 16.94 8.97
CA LYS A 214 -15.99 17.36 9.89
C LYS A 214 -17.04 18.14 9.12
N GLU A 215 -18.26 17.65 9.13
CA GLU A 215 -19.42 18.34 8.61
C GLU A 215 -20.32 18.74 9.79
N ALA A 216 -20.67 20.01 9.89
CA ALA A 216 -21.38 20.50 11.04
C ALA A 216 -22.34 21.63 10.67
N PHE A 217 -23.47 21.75 11.39
CA PHE A 217 -24.37 22.87 11.23
C PHE A 217 -23.78 24.14 11.85
N PRO A 218 -23.64 25.24 11.09
CA PRO A 218 -23.03 26.46 11.60
C PRO A 218 -23.83 27.00 12.79
N GLY A 219 -23.12 27.30 13.87
CA GLY A 219 -23.69 27.80 15.11
C GLY A 219 -24.10 26.71 16.11
N LEU A 220 -24.81 25.66 15.74
CA LEU A 220 -25.29 24.62 16.65
C LEU A 220 -24.19 23.68 17.14
N HIS A 221 -23.18 23.42 16.32
CA HIS A 221 -22.06 22.56 16.70
C HIS A 221 -21.17 23.16 17.81
N GLN A 222 -21.31 24.48 18.08
CA GLN A 222 -20.53 25.17 19.12
C GLN A 222 -21.18 25.12 20.50
N ILE A 223 -22.38 24.57 20.61
CA ILE A 223 -23.06 24.44 21.91
C ILE A 223 -22.31 23.45 22.81
N PRO A 224 -21.88 23.86 24.01
CA PRO A 224 -21.21 22.96 24.94
C PRO A 224 -22.10 21.75 25.26
N VAL A 225 -21.51 20.54 25.32
CA VAL A 225 -22.18 19.26 25.60
C VAL A 225 -23.12 18.76 24.49
N LEU A 226 -23.83 19.62 23.76
CA LEU A 226 -24.81 19.21 22.74
C LEU A 226 -24.31 19.38 21.30
N GLY A 227 -23.22 20.11 21.10
CA GLY A 227 -22.72 20.42 19.75
C GLY A 227 -22.36 19.20 18.90
N TRP A 228 -21.97 18.08 19.52
CA TRP A 228 -21.65 16.82 18.84
C TRP A 228 -22.86 16.17 18.15
N LEU A 229 -24.07 16.47 18.58
CA LEU A 229 -25.32 16.00 17.97
C LEU A 229 -25.63 16.69 16.61
N PHE A 230 -24.94 17.79 16.30
CA PHE A 230 -25.15 18.59 15.08
C PHE A 230 -23.96 18.55 14.13
N GLN A 231 -23.21 17.47 14.16
CA GLN A 231 -22.04 17.24 13.33
C GLN A 231 -21.88 15.77 12.95
N SER A 232 -21.15 15.54 11.85
CA SER A 232 -20.56 14.26 11.47
C SER A 232 -19.05 14.39 11.47
N ASN A 233 -18.38 13.40 11.99
CA ASN A 233 -16.92 13.30 11.98
C ASN A 233 -16.54 12.01 11.25
N LEU A 234 -15.62 12.13 10.30
CA LEU A 234 -14.95 11.04 9.63
C LEU A 234 -13.45 11.18 9.92
N GLU A 235 -12.86 10.15 10.46
CA GLU A 235 -11.42 10.01 10.68
C GLU A 235 -10.95 8.76 9.95
N GLU A 236 -10.09 8.94 8.97
CA GLU A 236 -9.44 7.88 8.21
C GLU A 236 -7.94 8.02 8.34
N ALA A 237 -7.26 6.93 8.63
CA ALA A 237 -5.81 6.85 8.65
C ALA A 237 -5.36 5.61 7.90
N ASP A 238 -4.60 5.84 6.83
CA ASP A 238 -4.00 4.80 6.01
C ASP A 238 -2.48 4.89 6.13
N SER A 239 -1.84 3.79 6.50
CA SER A 239 -0.39 3.67 6.54
C SER A 239 0.06 2.47 5.71
N ASN A 240 0.95 2.73 4.76
CA ASN A 240 1.58 1.71 3.94
C ASN A 240 3.10 1.82 4.11
N GLU A 241 3.71 0.74 4.55
CA GLU A 241 5.15 0.65 4.75
C GLU A 241 5.74 -0.44 3.86
N LEU A 242 6.76 -0.10 3.10
CA LEU A 242 7.55 -1.02 2.29
C LEU A 242 8.97 -1.03 2.81
N LEU A 243 9.49 -2.21 3.15
CA LEU A 243 10.88 -2.43 3.56
C LEU A 243 11.54 -3.48 2.68
N ILE A 244 12.75 -3.21 2.23
CA ILE A 244 13.53 -4.11 1.36
C ILE A 244 14.81 -4.52 2.09
N PHE A 245 14.93 -5.82 2.31
CA PHE A 245 16.11 -6.46 2.92
C PHE A 245 16.86 -7.26 1.87
N MET A 246 18.17 -7.39 2.06
CA MET A 246 19.04 -8.20 1.21
C MET A 246 20.03 -8.99 2.06
N ASN A 247 20.22 -10.26 1.68
CA ASN A 247 21.20 -11.15 2.28
C ASN A 247 21.97 -11.88 1.18
N PRO A 248 23.19 -11.44 0.87
CA PRO A 248 24.09 -12.14 -0.05
C PRO A 248 24.92 -13.18 0.72
N LYS A 249 25.21 -14.31 0.08
CA LYS A 249 26.06 -15.37 0.62
C LYS A 249 26.98 -15.95 -0.44
N ILE A 250 28.28 -16.02 -0.14
CA ILE A 250 29.28 -16.66 -0.99
C ILE A 250 29.20 -18.18 -0.81
N VAL A 251 29.13 -18.90 -1.91
CA VAL A 251 29.22 -20.35 -1.95
C VAL A 251 30.52 -20.71 -2.67
N GLN A 252 31.48 -21.25 -1.93
CA GLN A 252 32.67 -21.83 -2.54
C GLN A 252 32.33 -23.25 -3.00
N LEU A 253 32.46 -23.49 -4.29
CA LEU A 253 32.38 -24.86 -4.82
C LEU A 253 33.67 -25.58 -4.40
N GLU A 254 33.58 -26.50 -3.43
CA GLU A 254 34.69 -27.38 -3.11
C GLU A 254 35.12 -28.14 -4.38
N GLN A 255 36.38 -28.00 -4.75
CA GLN A 255 37.00 -28.87 -5.74
C GLN A 255 37.08 -30.29 -5.15
N ARG A 256 36.34 -31.20 -5.76
CA ARG A 256 36.46 -32.65 -5.53
C ARG A 256 37.57 -33.22 -6.37
#